data_48fd0969cdcdc4d495ae6e92cab0bb8e
#
_entry.id   48fd0969cdcdc4d495ae6e92cab0bb8e
#
_cell.length_a   1.000
_cell.length_b   1.000
_cell.length_c   1.000
_cell.angle_alpha   90.00
_cell.angle_beta   90.00
_cell.angle_gamma   90.00
#
_symmetry.space_group_name_H-M   'P 1'
#
loop_
_entity.id
_entity.type
_entity.pdbx_description
1 polymer ?
#
loop_
_entity_poly.entity_id
_entity_poly.type
_entity_poly.pdbx_seq_one_letter_code
_entity_poly.pdbx_strand_id
1 'polypeptide(L)'
;QIELELVDIWHFGLSILLSNYDIEKSISLISEGMIDQRGSGKFRENLEDFTSNTLQTRSFDLKRFNQVMNDVGLTFEKLYVGYISKNVLNSFRQDKGYQAGTYLKDWGGIEDNEYLIRLASKMDPKSENFSSELYTLMEKEYEAHSSKK
;
A
#
# COMPACT_ATOMS: atom_id res chain seq x y z
N GLN A 1 1.45 11.74 1.74
CA GLN A 1 0.51 11.11 2.69
C GLN A 1 -0.72 10.52 1.98
N ILE A 2 -1.34 11.23 1.03
CA ILE A 2 -2.51 10.73 0.26
C ILE A 2 -2.21 9.40 -0.44
N GLU A 3 -1.02 9.23 -1.01
CA GLU A 3 -0.63 7.97 -1.68
C GLU A 3 -0.65 6.77 -0.72
N LEU A 4 -0.25 6.96 0.54
CA LEU A 4 -0.28 5.90 1.55
C LEU A 4 -1.72 5.49 1.92
N GLU A 5 -2.62 6.47 2.02
CA GLU A 5 -4.04 6.20 2.29
C GLU A 5 -4.68 5.43 1.10
N LEU A 6 -4.30 5.76 -0.14
CA LEU A 6 -4.75 5.02 -1.31
C LEU A 6 -4.22 3.59 -1.33
N VAL A 7 -2.99 3.35 -0.86
CA VAL A 7 -2.46 1.99 -0.67
C VAL A 7 -3.30 1.22 0.36
N ASP A 8 -3.70 1.83 1.46
CA ASP A 8 -4.54 1.18 2.47
C ASP A 8 -5.96 0.90 1.92
N ILE A 9 -6.55 1.81 1.14
CA ILE A 9 -7.81 1.56 0.42
C ILE A 9 -7.66 0.39 -0.57
N TRP A 10 -6.53 0.31 -1.28
CA TRP A 10 -6.24 -0.79 -2.20
C TRP A 10 -6.20 -2.15 -1.50
N HIS A 11 -5.65 -2.24 -0.28
CA HIS A 11 -5.66 -3.48 0.51
C HIS A 11 -7.09 -4.00 0.72
N PHE A 12 -8.01 -3.11 1.10
CA PHE A 12 -9.42 -3.50 1.26
C PHE A 12 -10.08 -3.83 -0.07
N GLY A 13 -9.81 -3.04 -1.12
CA GLY A 13 -10.31 -3.29 -2.46
C GLY A 13 -9.90 -4.65 -3.02
N LEU A 14 -8.61 -4.99 -2.88
CA LEU A 14 -8.09 -6.28 -3.31
C LEU A 14 -8.73 -7.44 -2.52
N SER A 15 -8.93 -7.26 -1.21
CA SER A 15 -9.63 -8.25 -0.38
C SER A 15 -11.07 -8.47 -0.83
N ILE A 16 -11.79 -7.42 -1.21
CA ILE A 16 -13.15 -7.51 -1.77
C ILE A 16 -13.15 -8.27 -3.09
N LEU A 17 -12.21 -7.94 -3.99
CA LEU A 17 -12.08 -8.64 -5.28
C LEU A 17 -11.85 -10.14 -5.10
N LEU A 18 -10.87 -10.51 -4.27
CA LEU A 18 -10.51 -11.90 -4.01
C LEU A 18 -11.57 -12.69 -3.23
N SER A 19 -12.45 -11.98 -2.51
CA SER A 19 -13.61 -12.63 -1.86
C SER A 19 -14.76 -12.94 -2.83
N ASN A 20 -14.85 -12.17 -3.93
CA ASN A 20 -15.96 -12.28 -4.89
C ASN A 20 -15.58 -13.03 -6.16
N TYR A 21 -14.30 -13.10 -6.50
CA TYR A 21 -13.80 -13.66 -7.75
C TYR A 21 -12.57 -14.56 -7.49
N ASP A 22 -12.34 -15.52 -8.37
CA ASP A 22 -11.08 -16.26 -8.40
C ASP A 22 -9.90 -15.35 -8.83
N ILE A 23 -8.69 -15.89 -8.73
CA ILE A 23 -7.46 -15.16 -9.01
C ILE A 23 -7.40 -14.71 -10.47
N GLU A 24 -7.76 -15.58 -11.42
CA GLU A 24 -7.68 -15.29 -12.86
C GLU A 24 -8.64 -14.16 -13.22
N LYS A 25 -9.89 -14.23 -12.74
CA LYS A 25 -10.88 -13.17 -12.95
C LYS A 25 -10.46 -11.86 -12.28
N SER A 26 -9.89 -11.91 -11.09
CA SER A 26 -9.38 -10.71 -10.39
C SER A 26 -8.26 -10.05 -11.17
N ILE A 27 -7.31 -10.82 -11.71
CA ILE A 27 -6.23 -10.30 -12.57
C ILE A 27 -6.79 -9.61 -13.82
N SER A 28 -7.76 -10.24 -14.51
CA SER A 28 -8.42 -9.65 -15.68
C SER A 28 -9.07 -8.32 -15.36
N LEU A 29 -9.86 -8.26 -14.27
CA LEU A 29 -10.54 -7.04 -13.84
C LEU A 29 -9.55 -5.92 -13.48
N ILE A 30 -8.45 -6.24 -12.79
CA ILE A 30 -7.40 -5.29 -12.45
C ILE A 30 -6.73 -4.77 -13.72
N SER A 31 -6.36 -5.66 -14.65
CA SER A 31 -5.73 -5.27 -15.92
C SER A 31 -6.62 -4.37 -16.78
N GLU A 32 -7.93 -4.55 -16.73
CA GLU A 32 -8.90 -3.75 -17.47
C GLU A 32 -9.24 -2.41 -16.78
N GLY A 33 -9.18 -2.39 -15.43
CA GLY A 33 -9.61 -1.25 -14.62
C GLY A 33 -8.48 -0.32 -14.22
N MET A 34 -7.24 -0.83 -14.10
CA MET A 34 -6.09 -0.09 -13.59
C MET A 34 -5.15 0.32 -14.73
N ILE A 35 -5.44 1.48 -15.33
CA ILE A 35 -4.68 2.02 -16.47
C ILE A 35 -4.10 3.37 -16.09
N ASP A 36 -2.78 3.49 -16.16
CA ASP A 36 -2.10 4.75 -15.92
C ASP A 36 -2.46 5.77 -17.00
N GLN A 37 -3.01 6.89 -16.57
CA GLN A 37 -3.42 7.99 -17.44
C GLN A 37 -3.13 9.32 -16.74
N ARG A 38 -3.25 10.38 -17.52
CA ARG A 38 -3.18 11.72 -16.95
C ARG A 38 -4.42 11.98 -16.09
N GLY A 39 -4.21 12.44 -14.86
CA GLY A 39 -5.29 12.83 -13.96
C GLY A 39 -6.17 13.94 -14.57
N SER A 40 -7.44 13.94 -14.18
CA SER A 40 -8.43 14.92 -14.63
C SER A 40 -8.29 16.29 -13.94
N GLY A 41 -7.55 16.34 -12.83
CA GLY A 41 -7.47 17.49 -11.93
C GLY A 41 -8.69 17.68 -11.04
N LYS A 42 -9.58 16.69 -10.98
CA LYS A 42 -10.84 16.71 -10.20
C LYS A 42 -10.80 15.69 -9.05
N PHE A 43 -9.68 15.65 -8.35
CA PHE A 43 -9.44 14.66 -7.29
C PHE A 43 -10.61 14.58 -6.29
N ARG A 44 -11.10 15.73 -5.81
CA ARG A 44 -12.17 15.77 -4.81
C ARG A 44 -13.46 15.15 -5.33
N GLU A 45 -13.89 15.56 -6.50
CA GLU A 45 -15.13 15.09 -7.13
C GLU A 45 -15.05 13.59 -7.44
N ASN A 46 -13.89 13.12 -7.93
CA ASN A 46 -13.67 11.71 -8.22
C ASN A 46 -13.60 10.87 -6.95
N LEU A 47 -13.03 11.39 -5.87
CA LEU A 47 -13.02 10.72 -4.57
C LEU A 47 -14.45 10.62 -3.98
N GLU A 48 -15.25 11.68 -4.08
CA GLU A 48 -16.65 11.70 -3.65
C GLU A 48 -17.48 10.70 -4.47
N ASP A 49 -17.30 10.63 -5.80
CA ASP A 49 -17.96 9.66 -6.68
C ASP A 49 -17.56 8.21 -6.35
N PHE A 50 -16.27 7.94 -6.20
CA PHE A 50 -15.78 6.61 -5.78
C PHE A 50 -16.38 6.19 -4.44
N THR A 51 -16.38 7.08 -3.45
CA THR A 51 -16.91 6.79 -2.11
C THR A 51 -18.42 6.55 -2.15
N SER A 52 -19.16 7.41 -2.83
CA SER A 52 -20.61 7.27 -2.99
C SER A 52 -20.98 5.96 -3.69
N ASN A 53 -20.29 5.63 -4.78
CA ASN A 53 -20.50 4.37 -5.49
C ASN A 53 -20.21 3.15 -4.60
N THR A 54 -19.11 3.18 -3.85
CA THR A 54 -18.74 2.08 -2.94
C THR A 54 -19.81 1.87 -1.86
N LEU A 55 -20.35 2.94 -1.28
CA LEU A 55 -21.41 2.85 -0.27
C LEU A 55 -22.73 2.32 -0.86
N GLN A 56 -23.09 2.74 -2.07
CA GLN A 56 -24.32 2.32 -2.73
C GLN A 56 -24.28 0.86 -3.20
N THR A 57 -23.16 0.45 -3.80
CA THR A 57 -23.04 -0.87 -4.45
C THR A 57 -22.46 -1.93 -3.52
N ARG A 58 -21.80 -1.50 -2.43
CA ARG A 58 -21.01 -2.37 -1.53
C ARG A 58 -19.93 -3.17 -2.27
N SER A 59 -19.40 -2.57 -3.33
CA SER A 59 -18.35 -3.15 -4.18
C SER A 59 -17.22 -2.16 -4.39
N PHE A 60 -16.04 -2.69 -4.78
CA PHE A 60 -14.88 -1.89 -5.11
C PHE A 60 -14.83 -1.63 -6.62
N ASP A 61 -15.07 -0.38 -7.02
CA ASP A 61 -15.02 0.02 -8.43
C ASP A 61 -13.58 0.40 -8.83
N LEU A 62 -12.93 -0.51 -9.54
CA LEU A 62 -11.54 -0.35 -10.00
C LEU A 62 -11.33 0.88 -10.87
N LYS A 63 -12.27 1.20 -11.76
CA LYS A 63 -12.12 2.33 -12.68
C LYS A 63 -12.20 3.67 -11.95
N ARG A 64 -13.14 3.79 -11.00
CA ARG A 64 -13.26 4.99 -10.16
C ARG A 64 -12.05 5.15 -9.24
N PHE A 65 -11.61 4.07 -8.62
CA PHE A 65 -10.39 4.07 -7.81
C PHE A 65 -9.17 4.49 -8.63
N ASN A 66 -9.01 3.92 -9.83
CA ASN A 66 -7.94 4.28 -10.75
C ASN A 66 -7.96 5.77 -11.14
N GLN A 67 -9.15 6.35 -11.32
CA GLN A 67 -9.27 7.79 -11.60
C GLN A 67 -8.76 8.64 -10.43
N VAL A 68 -9.10 8.27 -9.20
CA VAL A 68 -8.58 8.93 -7.97
C VAL A 68 -7.06 8.82 -7.89
N MET A 69 -6.49 7.65 -8.19
CA MET A 69 -5.04 7.46 -8.25
C MET A 69 -4.36 8.36 -9.29
N ASN A 70 -4.91 8.40 -10.50
CA ASN A 70 -4.37 9.21 -11.60
C ASN A 70 -4.40 10.71 -11.27
N ASP A 71 -5.39 11.18 -10.52
CA ASP A 71 -5.50 12.58 -10.11
C ASP A 71 -4.40 13.02 -9.14
N VAL A 72 -3.81 12.11 -8.40
CA VAL A 72 -2.66 12.38 -7.51
C VAL A 72 -1.31 11.92 -8.10
N GLY A 73 -1.31 11.41 -9.33
CA GLY A 73 -0.09 10.91 -10.00
C GLY A 73 0.46 9.61 -9.42
N LEU A 74 -0.40 8.84 -8.73
CA LEU A 74 -0.06 7.50 -8.26
C LEU A 74 -0.23 6.49 -9.39
N THR A 75 0.89 6.01 -9.94
CA THR A 75 0.88 4.96 -10.98
C THR A 75 0.61 3.58 -10.38
N PHE A 76 0.20 2.63 -11.22
CA PHE A 76 0.00 1.25 -10.76
C PHE A 76 1.30 0.62 -10.23
N GLU A 77 2.46 0.94 -10.83
CA GLU A 77 3.76 0.47 -10.33
C GLU A 77 4.05 0.99 -8.91
N LYS A 78 3.82 2.27 -8.66
CA LYS A 78 3.97 2.86 -7.32
C LYS A 78 2.99 2.27 -6.31
N LEU A 79 1.74 2.05 -6.71
CA LEU A 79 0.74 1.38 -5.88
C LEU A 79 1.19 -0.02 -5.49
N TYR A 80 1.70 -0.80 -6.47
CA TYR A 80 2.21 -2.15 -6.22
C TYR A 80 3.37 -2.15 -5.22
N VAL A 81 4.36 -1.27 -5.43
CA VAL A 81 5.50 -1.13 -4.50
C VAL A 81 5.02 -0.74 -3.10
N GLY A 82 4.13 0.23 -3.01
CA GLY A 82 3.54 0.66 -1.74
C GLY A 82 2.80 -0.47 -1.04
N TYR A 83 2.00 -1.25 -1.78
CA TYR A 83 1.26 -2.40 -1.28
C TYR A 83 2.18 -3.49 -0.71
N ILE A 84 3.21 -3.91 -1.48
CA ILE A 84 4.17 -4.93 -1.02
C ILE A 84 4.94 -4.42 0.20
N SER A 85 5.42 -3.18 0.16
CA SER A 85 6.15 -2.57 1.27
C SER A 85 5.31 -2.53 2.55
N LYS A 86 4.03 -2.17 2.43
CA LYS A 86 3.10 -2.14 3.57
C LYS A 86 2.85 -3.54 4.16
N ASN A 87 2.75 -4.57 3.30
CA ASN A 87 2.66 -5.95 3.76
C ASN A 87 3.91 -6.38 4.55
N VAL A 88 5.09 -6.03 4.06
CA VAL A 88 6.35 -6.29 4.78
C VAL A 88 6.33 -5.61 6.15
N LEU A 89 5.95 -4.33 6.22
CA LEU A 89 5.86 -3.61 7.49
C LEU A 89 4.85 -4.26 8.45
N ASN A 90 3.69 -4.67 7.96
CA ASN A 90 2.66 -5.29 8.78
C ASN A 90 3.14 -6.64 9.37
N SER A 91 3.80 -7.46 8.56
CA SER A 91 4.43 -8.71 9.05
C SER A 91 5.51 -8.42 10.08
N PHE A 92 6.40 -7.47 9.78
CA PHE A 92 7.45 -7.05 10.69
C PHE A 92 6.91 -6.57 12.05
N ARG A 93 5.86 -5.74 12.05
CA ARG A 93 5.19 -5.27 13.27
C ARG A 93 4.66 -6.43 14.12
N GLN A 94 4.04 -7.43 13.47
CA GLN A 94 3.51 -8.60 14.17
C GLN A 94 4.63 -9.42 14.79
N ASP A 95 5.70 -9.69 14.04
CA ASP A 95 6.86 -10.47 14.50
C ASP A 95 7.59 -9.78 15.66
N LYS A 96 7.61 -8.45 15.67
CA LYS A 96 8.25 -7.66 16.74
C LYS A 96 7.30 -7.28 17.90
N GLY A 97 6.12 -7.91 17.98
CA GLY A 97 5.24 -7.82 19.15
C GLY A 97 4.25 -6.66 19.15
N TYR A 98 3.80 -6.24 17.97
CA TYR A 98 2.80 -5.15 17.86
C TYR A 98 1.52 -5.44 18.66
N GLN A 99 0.99 -6.67 18.57
CA GLN A 99 -0.22 -7.07 19.31
C GLN A 99 0.02 -7.15 20.82
N ALA A 100 1.25 -7.47 21.24
CA ALA A 100 1.65 -7.48 22.64
C ALA A 100 1.97 -6.08 23.21
N GLY A 101 1.93 -5.05 22.38
CA GLY A 101 2.25 -3.68 22.77
C GLY A 101 3.75 -3.42 23.02
N THR A 102 4.62 -4.33 22.60
CA THR A 102 6.07 -4.23 22.79
C THR A 102 6.81 -3.64 21.60
N TYR A 103 6.15 -3.53 20.46
CA TYR A 103 6.71 -2.95 19.25
C TYR A 103 6.92 -1.44 19.36
N LEU A 104 8.06 -0.96 18.94
CA LEU A 104 8.37 0.47 18.89
C LEU A 104 8.06 1.00 17.49
N LYS A 105 7.10 1.92 17.37
CA LYS A 105 6.79 2.59 16.10
C LYS A 105 7.77 3.71 15.74
N ASP A 106 8.34 4.35 16.74
CA ASP A 106 9.33 5.41 16.58
C ASP A 106 10.74 4.83 16.74
N TRP A 107 11.55 5.01 15.71
CA TRP A 107 12.93 4.52 15.64
C TRP A 107 13.89 5.72 15.65
N GLY A 108 14.11 6.29 16.83
CA GLY A 108 15.01 7.44 17.01
C GLY A 108 14.46 8.76 16.50
N GLY A 109 13.16 9.01 16.66
CA GLY A 109 12.46 10.22 16.23
C GLY A 109 11.87 10.15 14.82
N ILE A 110 11.90 8.97 14.19
CA ILE A 110 11.35 8.75 12.85
C ILE A 110 10.40 7.56 12.90
N GLU A 111 9.20 7.71 12.35
CA GLU A 111 8.23 6.62 12.32
C GLU A 111 8.65 5.50 11.35
N ASP A 112 8.28 4.28 11.67
CA ASP A 112 8.55 3.08 10.88
C ASP A 112 8.07 3.17 9.42
N ASN A 113 6.95 3.84 9.16
CA ASN A 113 6.46 4.12 7.81
C ASN A 113 7.44 4.99 6.99
N GLU A 114 8.12 5.94 7.62
CA GLU A 114 9.11 6.76 6.94
C GLU A 114 10.38 5.95 6.62
N TYR A 115 10.83 5.09 7.54
CA TYR A 115 11.91 4.15 7.26
C TYR A 115 11.57 3.24 6.11
N LEU A 116 10.36 2.66 6.12
CA LEU A 116 9.86 1.81 5.04
C LEU A 116 10.02 2.50 3.67
N ILE A 117 9.50 3.72 3.54
CA ILE A 117 9.57 4.49 2.29
C ILE A 117 11.02 4.74 1.88
N ARG A 118 11.88 5.16 2.82
CA ARG A 118 13.29 5.45 2.56
C ARG A 118 14.08 4.21 2.11
N LEU A 119 13.77 3.04 2.68
CA LEU A 119 14.42 1.78 2.30
C LEU A 119 13.91 1.29 0.95
N ALA A 120 12.60 1.22 0.78
CA ALA A 120 11.98 0.76 -0.46
C ALA A 120 12.38 1.62 -1.67
N SER A 121 12.54 2.93 -1.50
CA SER A 121 12.94 3.84 -2.60
C SER A 121 14.34 3.61 -3.14
N LYS A 122 15.20 2.87 -2.43
CA LYS A 122 16.57 2.54 -2.84
C LYS A 122 16.70 1.17 -3.47
N MET A 123 15.61 0.41 -3.53
CA MET A 123 15.60 -0.97 -3.99
C MET A 123 14.98 -1.08 -5.39
N ASP A 124 15.31 -2.13 -6.11
CA ASP A 124 14.64 -2.48 -7.37
C ASP A 124 13.30 -3.18 -7.06
N PRO A 125 12.15 -2.54 -7.35
CA PRO A 125 10.84 -3.13 -7.06
C PRO A 125 10.54 -4.39 -7.89
N LYS A 126 11.31 -4.67 -8.92
CA LYS A 126 11.17 -5.85 -9.78
C LYS A 126 12.03 -7.04 -9.30
N SER A 127 12.83 -6.85 -8.25
CA SER A 127 13.60 -7.93 -7.65
C SER A 127 12.67 -9.00 -7.05
N GLU A 128 12.91 -10.26 -7.39
CA GLU A 128 12.19 -11.40 -6.78
C GLU A 128 12.35 -11.44 -5.25
N ASN A 129 13.44 -10.88 -4.74
CA ASN A 129 13.77 -10.83 -3.33
C ASN A 129 13.35 -9.53 -2.64
N PHE A 130 12.64 -8.62 -3.33
CA PHE A 130 12.29 -7.29 -2.80
C PHE A 130 11.73 -7.34 -1.38
N SER A 131 10.74 -8.20 -1.13
CA SER A 131 10.09 -8.31 0.18
C SER A 131 11.03 -8.78 1.29
N SER A 132 11.83 -9.80 1.03
CA SER A 132 12.77 -10.38 2.01
C SER A 132 13.95 -9.47 2.30
N GLU A 133 14.46 -8.79 1.28
CA GLU A 133 15.52 -7.80 1.44
C GLU A 133 15.03 -6.57 2.21
N LEU A 134 13.83 -6.08 1.91
CA LEU A 134 13.21 -4.96 2.63
C LEU A 134 12.99 -5.31 4.10
N TYR A 135 12.48 -6.52 4.39
CA TYR A 135 12.32 -7.00 5.76
C TYR A 135 13.65 -7.00 6.52
N THR A 136 14.70 -7.53 5.90
CA THR A 136 16.06 -7.60 6.51
C THR A 136 16.62 -6.19 6.78
N LEU A 137 16.42 -5.24 5.86
CA LEU A 137 16.85 -3.87 6.05
C LEU A 137 16.08 -3.18 7.20
N MET A 138 14.77 -3.42 7.29
CA MET A 138 13.96 -2.92 8.40
C MET A 138 14.40 -3.50 9.74
N GLU A 139 14.71 -4.80 9.79
CA GLU A 139 15.19 -5.45 11.01
C GLU A 139 16.50 -4.83 11.51
N LYS A 140 17.44 -4.59 10.62
CA LYS A 140 18.72 -3.94 10.93
C LYS A 140 18.51 -2.52 11.52
N GLU A 141 17.64 -1.72 10.93
CA GLU A 141 17.32 -0.37 11.42
C GLU A 141 16.60 -0.43 12.77
N TYR A 142 15.65 -1.33 12.94
CA TYR A 142 14.93 -1.51 14.19
C TYR A 142 15.86 -1.89 15.34
N GLU A 143 16.77 -2.85 15.15
CA GLU A 143 17.72 -3.29 16.15
C GLU A 143 18.69 -2.17 16.56
N ALA A 144 19.15 -1.37 15.60
CA ALA A 144 20.02 -0.23 15.88
C ALA A 144 19.38 0.83 16.78
N HIS A 145 18.03 0.91 16.80
CA HIS A 145 17.29 1.90 17.59
C HIS A 145 16.63 1.31 18.84
N SER A 146 16.30 0.01 18.86
CA SER A 146 15.71 -0.67 20.02
C SER A 146 16.74 -0.99 21.11
N SER A 147 18.02 -1.18 20.73
CA SER A 147 19.11 -1.49 21.67
C SER A 147 19.59 -0.28 22.49
N LYS A 148 19.02 0.93 22.28
CA LYS A 148 19.43 2.15 22.98
C LYS A 148 18.49 2.54 24.13
N LYS A 149 17.57 1.67 24.50
CA LYS A 149 16.74 1.76 25.71
C LYS A 149 17.19 0.74 26.74
#